data_d2c25c09d44bbcf4f950f60fd50c1a34
#
_entry.id   d2c25c09d44bbcf4f950f60fd50c1a34
#
_cell.length_a   1.000
_cell.length_b   1.000
_cell.length_c   1.000
_cell.angle_alpha   90.00
_cell.angle_beta   90.00
_cell.angle_gamma   90.00
#
_symmetry.space_group_name_H-M   'P 1'
#
loop_
_entity.id
_entity.type
_entity.pdbx_description
1 polymer ?
#
loop_
_entity_poly.entity_id
_entity_poly.type
_entity_poly.pdbx_seq_one_letter_code
_entity_poly.pdbx_strand_id
1 'polypeptide(L)'
;VSSFAQEYNGAMAKTPRSRDGYRDRHERGIRRPLLSKLFKFGQTRSHGFEQYVETAVDYLKGIWEEDLAGLSWKVLDAPPVTEYTTEVPRWRVDRDTNTVVIYRIPTERFGTHSRQGAIEERLKVEEQVFEAIAELLDIDPWDLVPEYYNR
;
A
#
# COMPACT_ATOMS: atom_id res chain seq x y z
N VAL A 1 39.91 65.58 37.42
CA VAL A 1 39.67 65.26 36.02
C VAL A 1 38.98 63.93 36.01
N SER A 2 37.63 63.93 35.93
CA SER A 2 36.78 62.76 36.01
C SER A 2 36.62 62.17 34.63
N SER A 3 36.98 60.91 34.51
CA SER A 3 36.69 60.12 33.34
C SER A 3 35.36 59.43 33.57
N PHE A 4 34.35 59.82 32.84
CA PHE A 4 33.08 59.09 32.76
C PHE A 4 33.21 57.94 31.76
N ALA A 5 33.34 56.71 32.26
CA ALA A 5 33.15 55.52 31.48
C ALA A 5 31.65 55.29 31.39
N GLN A 6 31.12 55.51 30.24
CA GLN A 6 29.71 55.20 29.91
C GLN A 6 29.63 53.78 29.49
N GLU A 7 29.13 52.96 30.39
CA GLU A 7 28.77 51.55 30.06
C GLU A 7 27.65 51.54 29.03
N TYR A 8 27.98 51.16 27.80
CA TYR A 8 27.02 50.83 26.81
C TYR A 8 26.45 49.42 27.12
N ASN A 9 25.32 49.46 27.79
CA ASN A 9 24.49 48.27 27.93
C ASN A 9 23.92 47.90 26.56
N GLY A 10 24.68 47.11 25.81
CA GLY A 10 24.27 46.54 24.57
C GLY A 10 23.12 45.55 24.82
N ALA A 11 21.91 46.05 24.80
CA ALA A 11 20.75 45.21 24.70
C ALA A 11 20.91 44.37 23.41
N MET A 12 21.28 43.13 23.58
CA MET A 12 21.23 42.15 22.48
C MET A 12 19.83 42.18 21.92
N ALA A 13 19.69 42.79 20.76
CA ALA A 13 18.49 42.70 19.96
C ALA A 13 18.23 41.23 19.74
N LYS A 14 17.18 40.69 20.35
CA LYS A 14 16.69 39.36 20.07
C LYS A 14 16.41 39.30 18.57
N THR A 15 17.26 38.60 17.86
CA THR A 15 17.01 38.25 16.48
C THR A 15 15.58 37.76 16.38
N PRO A 16 14.77 38.30 15.46
CA PRO A 16 13.41 37.82 15.28
C PRO A 16 13.51 36.32 14.97
N ARG A 17 12.96 35.53 15.86
CA ARG A 17 12.80 34.11 15.60
C ARG A 17 12.13 33.97 14.24
N SER A 18 12.89 33.48 13.30
CA SER A 18 12.38 33.12 12.00
C SER A 18 11.06 32.39 12.21
N ARG A 19 10.00 32.90 11.59
CA ARG A 19 8.68 32.27 11.60
C ARG A 19 8.64 31.07 10.67
N ASP A 20 9.73 30.39 10.50
CA ASP A 20 9.83 29.13 9.71
C ASP A 20 9.17 27.92 10.39
N GLY A 21 8.49 28.16 11.48
CA GLY A 21 7.53 27.21 11.97
C GLY A 21 6.18 27.43 11.28
N TYR A 22 6.03 26.99 10.07
CA TYR A 22 4.71 26.78 9.50
C TYR A 22 3.98 25.78 10.38
N ARG A 23 3.32 26.28 11.42
CA ARG A 23 2.33 25.50 12.13
C ARG A 23 1.14 25.36 11.19
N ASP A 24 1.05 24.21 10.58
CA ASP A 24 -0.18 23.80 9.96
C ASP A 24 -1.32 23.96 11.00
N ARG A 25 -2.42 24.59 10.60
CA ARG A 25 -3.60 24.87 11.46
C ARG A 25 -4.15 23.63 12.17
N HIS A 26 -3.67 22.47 11.82
CA HIS A 26 -4.10 21.18 12.35
C HIS A 26 -2.99 20.43 13.08
N GLU A 27 -1.93 21.11 13.54
CA GLU A 27 -0.79 20.51 14.26
C GLU A 27 -0.09 19.34 13.53
N ARG A 28 -0.39 19.14 12.26
CA ARG A 28 0.17 18.03 11.49
C ARG A 28 1.56 18.34 10.96
N GLY A 29 2.27 19.28 11.48
CA GLY A 29 3.63 19.63 11.06
C GLY A 29 3.84 19.62 9.54
N ILE A 30 4.79 20.33 9.03
CA ILE A 30 5.18 20.27 7.61
C ILE A 30 5.32 18.80 7.23
N ARG A 31 4.57 18.38 6.23
CA ARG A 31 4.72 17.06 5.62
C ARG A 31 6.21 16.84 5.43
N ARG A 32 6.73 15.81 6.05
CA ARG A 32 8.16 15.53 6.10
C ARG A 32 8.74 15.66 4.70
N PRO A 33 9.91 16.32 4.54
CA PRO A 33 10.50 16.48 3.23
C PRO A 33 10.61 15.14 2.54
N LEU A 34 10.21 15.08 1.28
CA LEU A 34 10.24 13.87 0.47
C LEU A 34 11.57 13.13 0.55
N LEU A 35 12.66 13.92 0.63
CA LEU A 35 14.03 13.42 0.67
C LEU A 35 14.47 12.87 2.03
N SER A 36 13.76 13.18 3.11
CA SER A 36 14.11 12.66 4.45
C SER A 36 13.89 11.16 4.57
N LYS A 37 13.47 10.53 3.52
CA LYS A 37 13.05 9.15 3.49
C LYS A 37 13.78 8.33 2.45
N LEU A 38 14.99 8.69 2.18
CA LEU A 38 15.93 7.90 1.38
C LEU A 38 15.91 6.40 1.70
N PHE A 39 15.47 6.08 2.90
CA PHE A 39 15.44 4.75 3.43
C PHE A 39 14.12 4.01 3.22
N LYS A 40 13.09 4.64 2.66
CA LYS A 40 11.77 4.02 2.48
C LYS A 40 11.11 4.39 1.17
N PHE A 41 11.90 4.67 0.17
CA PHE A 41 11.43 4.72 -1.20
C PHE A 41 10.91 3.33 -1.58
N GLY A 42 9.63 3.24 -1.82
CA GLY A 42 9.00 2.01 -2.24
C GLY A 42 7.93 1.46 -1.29
N GLN A 43 7.79 2.00 -0.09
CA GLN A 43 6.66 1.64 0.77
C GLN A 43 5.48 2.60 0.58
N THR A 44 5.04 2.76 -0.65
CA THR A 44 3.69 3.27 -0.94
C THR A 44 2.68 2.16 -0.65
N ARG A 45 1.42 2.50 -0.39
CA ARG A 45 0.35 1.50 -0.24
C ARG A 45 0.29 0.54 -1.42
N SER A 46 0.47 1.06 -2.61
CA SER A 46 0.56 0.31 -3.86
C SER A 46 1.64 -0.76 -3.81
N HIS A 47 2.84 -0.40 -3.36
CA HIS A 47 3.96 -1.35 -3.26
C HIS A 47 3.72 -2.42 -2.18
N GLY A 48 3.14 -2.05 -1.05
CA GLY A 48 2.77 -3.02 -0.01
C GLY A 48 1.72 -4.02 -0.51
N PHE A 49 0.74 -3.55 -1.25
CA PHE A 49 -0.27 -4.38 -1.88
C PHE A 49 0.33 -5.36 -2.89
N GLU A 50 1.21 -4.88 -3.78
CA GLU A 50 1.91 -5.72 -4.74
C GLU A 50 2.75 -6.82 -4.05
N GLN A 51 3.42 -6.50 -2.95
CA GLN A 51 4.17 -7.48 -2.16
C GLN A 51 3.26 -8.57 -1.56
N TYR A 52 2.06 -8.23 -1.13
CA TYR A 52 1.10 -9.23 -0.64
C TYR A 52 0.63 -10.14 -1.77
N VAL A 53 0.33 -9.58 -2.94
CA VAL A 53 -0.04 -10.36 -4.13
C VAL A 53 1.11 -11.27 -4.55
N GLU A 54 2.33 -10.75 -4.66
CA GLU A 54 3.53 -11.51 -4.99
C GLU A 54 3.73 -12.69 -4.03
N THR A 55 3.66 -12.44 -2.73
CA THR A 55 3.82 -13.48 -1.71
C THR A 55 2.76 -14.58 -1.84
N ALA A 56 1.51 -14.20 -2.09
CA ALA A 56 0.42 -15.16 -2.26
C ALA A 56 0.57 -15.99 -3.54
N VAL A 57 0.96 -15.35 -4.64
CA VAL A 57 1.23 -16.03 -5.91
C VAL A 57 2.41 -16.99 -5.79
N ASP A 58 3.50 -16.57 -5.16
CA ASP A 58 4.69 -17.41 -4.96
C ASP A 58 4.37 -18.63 -4.10
N TYR A 59 3.55 -18.45 -3.07
CA TYR A 59 3.05 -19.56 -2.25
C TYR A 59 2.28 -20.57 -3.09
N LEU A 60 1.35 -20.13 -3.94
CA LEU A 60 0.58 -21.01 -4.82
C LEU A 60 1.44 -21.67 -5.87
N LYS A 61 2.40 -20.96 -6.46
CA LYS A 61 3.37 -21.55 -7.40
C LYS A 61 4.20 -22.66 -6.77
N GLY A 62 4.47 -22.57 -5.47
CA GLY A 62 5.16 -23.65 -4.75
C GLY A 62 4.32 -24.92 -4.56
N ILE A 63 3.00 -24.81 -4.57
CA ILE A 63 2.07 -25.92 -4.41
C ILE A 63 1.62 -26.47 -5.77
N TRP A 64 1.34 -25.58 -6.71
CA TRP A 64 0.80 -25.87 -8.04
C TRP A 64 1.82 -25.53 -9.14
N GLU A 65 3.04 -26.05 -9.01
CA GLU A 65 4.19 -25.67 -9.83
C GLU A 65 3.92 -25.90 -11.33
N GLU A 66 3.34 -27.03 -11.70
CA GLU A 66 3.08 -27.38 -13.10
C GLU A 66 1.96 -26.51 -13.70
N ASP A 67 0.87 -26.33 -12.98
CA ASP A 67 -0.31 -25.62 -13.46
C ASP A 67 -0.08 -24.11 -13.52
N LEU A 68 0.76 -23.56 -12.64
CA LEU A 68 1.05 -22.13 -12.55
C LEU A 68 2.40 -21.75 -13.16
N ALA A 69 3.10 -22.65 -13.84
CA ALA A 69 4.42 -22.37 -14.45
C ALA A 69 4.37 -21.20 -15.44
N GLY A 70 3.29 -21.07 -16.20
CA GLY A 70 3.08 -19.99 -17.17
C GLY A 70 2.25 -18.82 -16.66
N LEU A 71 1.97 -18.75 -15.37
CA LEU A 71 1.13 -17.69 -14.79
C LEU A 71 1.80 -16.33 -14.89
N SER A 72 1.10 -15.40 -15.53
CA SER A 72 1.40 -13.96 -15.54
C SER A 72 0.41 -13.25 -14.61
N TRP A 73 0.89 -12.33 -13.80
CA TRP A 73 0.02 -11.54 -12.95
C TRP A 73 0.42 -10.07 -12.92
N LYS A 74 -0.52 -9.21 -12.63
CA LYS A 74 -0.30 -7.77 -12.46
C LYS A 74 -1.32 -7.14 -11.53
N VAL A 75 -0.94 -6.05 -10.91
CA VAL A 75 -1.81 -5.21 -10.09
C VAL A 75 -2.11 -3.93 -10.83
N LEU A 76 -3.37 -3.58 -10.91
CA LEU A 76 -3.86 -2.30 -11.42
C LEU A 76 -4.67 -1.60 -10.33
N ASP A 77 -4.79 -0.28 -10.43
CA ASP A 77 -5.53 0.49 -9.43
C ASP A 77 -7.03 0.21 -9.49
N ALA A 78 -7.61 0.20 -10.69
CA ALA A 78 -9.03 -0.01 -10.88
C ALA A 78 -9.31 -0.70 -12.22
N PRO A 79 -10.45 -1.40 -12.33
CA PRO A 79 -10.89 -1.94 -13.61
C PRO A 79 -11.29 -0.80 -14.58
N PRO A 80 -11.22 -1.05 -15.89
CA PRO A 80 -11.75 -0.10 -16.86
C PRO A 80 -13.25 0.10 -16.63
N VAL A 81 -13.68 1.35 -16.67
CA VAL A 81 -15.10 1.68 -16.55
C VAL A 81 -15.81 1.23 -17.81
N THR A 82 -16.66 0.23 -17.68
CA THR A 82 -17.59 -0.17 -18.72
C THR A 82 -18.99 0.27 -18.31
N GLU A 83 -19.78 0.74 -19.26
CA GLU A 83 -21.09 1.39 -19.03
C GLU A 83 -22.12 0.53 -18.30
N TYR A 84 -21.86 -0.76 -18.14
CA TYR A 84 -22.82 -1.76 -17.65
C TYR A 84 -22.39 -2.54 -16.42
N THR A 85 -21.34 -2.12 -15.72
CA THR A 85 -20.89 -2.81 -14.51
C THR A 85 -21.71 -2.35 -13.29
N THR A 86 -22.62 -3.21 -12.86
CA THR A 86 -23.38 -3.02 -11.61
C THR A 86 -22.48 -3.24 -10.40
N GLU A 87 -21.48 -4.10 -10.53
CA GLU A 87 -20.49 -4.40 -9.50
C GLU A 87 -19.08 -4.14 -10.01
N VAL A 88 -18.24 -3.59 -9.13
CA VAL A 88 -16.84 -3.34 -9.45
C VAL A 88 -16.05 -4.63 -9.22
N PRO A 89 -15.49 -5.23 -10.27
CA PRO A 89 -14.71 -6.46 -10.11
C PRO A 89 -13.44 -6.19 -9.30
N ARG A 90 -13.04 -7.16 -8.50
CA ARG A 90 -11.81 -7.12 -7.69
C ARG A 90 -10.61 -7.69 -8.43
N TRP A 91 -10.87 -8.57 -9.39
CA TRP A 91 -9.87 -9.18 -10.27
C TRP A 91 -10.46 -9.45 -11.65
N ARG A 92 -9.60 -9.80 -12.57
CA ARG A 92 -9.94 -10.30 -13.89
C ARG A 92 -9.02 -11.45 -14.23
N VAL A 93 -9.57 -12.50 -14.78
CA VAL A 93 -8.85 -13.67 -15.26
C VAL A 93 -8.93 -13.73 -16.78
N ASP A 94 -7.81 -13.98 -17.41
CA ASP A 94 -7.70 -14.24 -18.83
C ASP A 94 -7.03 -15.62 -19.00
N ARG A 95 -7.84 -16.60 -19.34
CA ARG A 95 -7.41 -17.99 -19.51
C ARG A 95 -6.59 -18.21 -20.76
N ASP A 96 -6.84 -17.41 -21.80
CA ASP A 96 -6.13 -17.54 -23.08
C ASP A 96 -4.66 -17.12 -22.94
N THR A 97 -4.42 -16.10 -22.15
CA THR A 97 -3.07 -15.58 -21.88
C THR A 97 -2.49 -16.05 -20.55
N ASN A 98 -3.20 -16.89 -19.82
CA ASN A 98 -2.85 -17.36 -18.47
C ASN A 98 -2.47 -16.18 -17.55
N THR A 99 -3.31 -15.14 -17.55
CA THR A 99 -3.03 -13.87 -16.84
C THR A 99 -4.11 -13.58 -15.81
N VAL A 100 -3.67 -13.19 -14.61
CA VAL A 100 -4.51 -12.69 -13.53
C VAL A 100 -4.22 -11.22 -13.28
N VAL A 101 -5.25 -10.40 -13.24
CA VAL A 101 -5.16 -8.97 -12.89
C VAL A 101 -5.91 -8.73 -11.60
N ILE A 102 -5.24 -8.22 -10.60
CA ILE A 102 -5.85 -7.85 -9.30
C ILE A 102 -6.03 -6.34 -9.24
N TYR A 103 -7.19 -5.88 -8.82
CA TYR A 103 -7.51 -4.45 -8.70
C TYR A 103 -7.38 -3.99 -7.26
N ARG A 104 -6.43 -3.08 -7.01
CA ARG A 104 -6.07 -2.61 -5.68
C ARG A 104 -7.19 -1.83 -5.00
N ILE A 105 -7.75 -0.82 -5.65
CA ILE A 105 -8.73 0.10 -5.04
C ILE A 105 -10.00 -0.60 -4.58
N PRO A 106 -10.63 -1.49 -5.36
CA PRO A 106 -11.79 -2.24 -4.90
C PRO A 106 -11.50 -3.09 -3.67
N THR A 107 -10.28 -3.63 -3.58
CA THR A 107 -9.82 -4.44 -2.44
C THR A 107 -9.62 -3.60 -1.17
N GLU A 108 -8.93 -2.47 -1.29
CA GLU A 108 -8.63 -1.59 -0.17
C GLU A 108 -9.86 -0.90 0.42
N ARG A 109 -10.89 -0.63 -0.38
CA ARG A 109 -12.12 0.07 0.08
C ARG A 109 -12.87 -0.65 1.18
N PHE A 110 -12.69 -1.92 1.31
CA PHE A 110 -13.33 -2.75 2.33
C PHE A 110 -12.45 -2.99 3.56
N GLY A 111 -11.30 -2.32 3.67
CA GLY A 111 -10.35 -2.44 4.77
C GLY A 111 -10.49 -1.35 5.84
N THR A 112 -10.27 -1.71 7.09
CA THR A 112 -10.14 -0.78 8.21
C THR A 112 -8.70 -0.29 8.36
N HIS A 113 -8.49 1.01 8.63
CA HIS A 113 -7.17 1.63 8.68
C HIS A 113 -6.45 1.53 10.04
N SER A 114 -6.65 0.45 10.78
CA SER A 114 -5.98 0.21 12.06
C SER A 114 -4.70 -0.64 11.93
N ARG A 115 -3.91 -0.78 12.99
CA ARG A 115 -2.77 -1.71 13.01
C ARG A 115 -3.20 -3.18 12.82
N GLN A 116 -4.36 -3.53 13.32
CA GLN A 116 -5.03 -4.79 12.99
C GLN A 116 -5.43 -4.84 11.52
N GLY A 117 -5.75 -3.69 10.93
CA GLY A 117 -6.07 -3.55 9.51
C GLY A 117 -4.99 -4.02 8.55
N ALA A 118 -3.70 -3.97 8.91
CA ALA A 118 -2.63 -4.44 8.04
C ALA A 118 -2.63 -5.98 7.90
N ILE A 119 -2.96 -6.70 8.97
CA ILE A 119 -3.10 -8.17 8.93
C ILE A 119 -4.37 -8.55 8.17
N GLU A 120 -5.47 -7.85 8.45
CA GLU A 120 -6.74 -8.06 7.76
C GLU A 120 -6.64 -7.70 6.26
N GLU A 121 -5.91 -6.65 5.92
CA GLU A 121 -5.65 -6.26 4.53
C GLU A 121 -4.87 -7.36 3.81
N ARG A 122 -3.83 -7.89 4.43
CA ARG A 122 -3.06 -9.00 3.88
C ARG A 122 -3.92 -10.24 3.65
N LEU A 123 -4.71 -10.63 4.65
CA LEU A 123 -5.61 -11.78 4.54
C LEU A 123 -6.63 -11.63 3.41
N LYS A 124 -7.18 -10.42 3.23
CA LYS A 124 -8.10 -10.12 2.12
C LYS A 124 -7.42 -10.20 0.75
N VAL A 125 -6.19 -9.72 0.66
CA VAL A 125 -5.42 -9.83 -0.59
C VAL A 125 -5.10 -11.29 -0.89
N GLU A 126 -4.68 -12.06 0.10
CA GLU A 126 -4.43 -13.51 -0.05
C GLU A 126 -5.69 -14.24 -0.54
N GLU A 127 -6.83 -14.00 0.12
CA GLU A 127 -8.12 -14.59 -0.26
C GLU A 127 -8.48 -14.27 -1.72
N GLN A 128 -8.34 -13.02 -2.14
CA GLN A 128 -8.64 -12.62 -3.51
C GLN A 128 -7.71 -13.23 -4.55
N VAL A 129 -6.43 -13.34 -4.22
CA VAL A 129 -5.48 -14.03 -5.11
C VAL A 129 -5.85 -15.50 -5.24
N PHE A 130 -6.26 -16.15 -4.15
CA PHE A 130 -6.68 -17.54 -4.16
C PHE A 130 -7.95 -17.73 -4.99
N GLU A 131 -8.95 -16.87 -4.81
CA GLU A 131 -10.18 -16.91 -5.60
C GLU A 131 -9.91 -16.67 -7.10
N ALA A 132 -9.07 -15.70 -7.44
CA ALA A 132 -8.72 -15.40 -8.82
C ALA A 132 -7.94 -16.54 -9.50
N ILE A 133 -7.04 -17.20 -8.78
CA ILE A 133 -6.28 -18.33 -9.33
C ILE A 133 -7.14 -19.58 -9.39
N ALA A 134 -8.03 -19.81 -8.43
CA ALA A 134 -9.00 -20.88 -8.49
C ALA A 134 -9.92 -20.73 -9.73
N GLU A 135 -10.37 -19.50 -10.02
CA GLU A 135 -11.11 -19.20 -11.24
C GLU A 135 -10.28 -19.46 -12.51
N LEU A 136 -8.99 -19.13 -12.50
CA LEU A 136 -8.10 -19.42 -13.63
C LEU A 136 -7.98 -20.91 -13.91
N LEU A 137 -7.80 -21.70 -12.86
CA LEU A 137 -7.62 -23.15 -12.93
C LEU A 137 -8.96 -23.93 -13.04
N ASP A 138 -10.09 -23.22 -12.92
CA ASP A 138 -11.42 -23.80 -12.92
C ASP A 138 -11.66 -24.84 -11.81
N ILE A 139 -11.14 -24.55 -10.64
CA ILE A 139 -11.28 -25.36 -9.42
C ILE A 139 -11.92 -24.54 -8.30
N ASP A 140 -12.41 -25.22 -7.27
CA ASP A 140 -12.93 -24.55 -6.09
C ASP A 140 -11.77 -23.96 -5.25
N PRO A 141 -11.89 -22.73 -4.72
CA PRO A 141 -10.87 -22.14 -3.82
C PRO A 141 -10.52 -23.05 -2.62
N TRP A 142 -11.48 -23.83 -2.12
CA TRP A 142 -11.27 -24.80 -1.05
C TRP A 142 -10.31 -25.94 -1.45
N ASP A 143 -10.34 -26.33 -2.70
CA ASP A 143 -9.46 -27.36 -3.24
C ASP A 143 -8.08 -26.81 -3.56
N LEU A 144 -8.00 -25.50 -3.87
CA LEU A 144 -6.74 -24.83 -4.16
C LEU A 144 -5.83 -24.75 -2.92
N VAL A 145 -6.38 -24.36 -1.76
CA VAL A 145 -5.66 -24.23 -0.49
C VAL A 145 -6.51 -24.73 0.68
N PRO A 146 -6.66 -26.06 0.85
CA PRO A 146 -7.51 -26.63 1.90
C PRO A 146 -7.11 -26.17 3.31
N GLU A 147 -5.82 -26.00 3.56
CA GLU A 147 -5.30 -25.59 4.86
C GLU A 147 -5.70 -24.16 5.24
N TYR A 148 -5.92 -23.30 4.27
CA TYR A 148 -6.30 -21.91 4.52
C TYR A 148 -7.74 -21.80 5.00
N TYR A 149 -8.63 -22.58 4.44
CA TYR A 149 -10.06 -22.52 4.72
C TYR A 149 -10.50 -23.39 5.91
N ASN A 150 -9.65 -24.29 6.37
CA ASN A 150 -9.93 -25.17 7.51
C ASN A 150 -9.42 -24.64 8.86
N ARG A 151 -9.08 -23.35 8.94
CA ARG A 151 -8.61 -22.72 10.18
C ARG A 151 -9.73 -22.23 11.07
#